data_f5280d79724b94808cc7e0fbff4db042
#
_entry.id   f5280d79724b94808cc7e0fbff4db042
#
_cell.length_a   1.000
_cell.length_b   1.000
_cell.length_c   1.000
_cell.angle_alpha   90.00
_cell.angle_beta   90.00
_cell.angle_gamma   90.00
#
_symmetry.space_group_name_H-M   'P 1'
#
loop_
_entity.id
_entity.type
_entity.pdbx_description
1 polymer ?
#
loop_
_entity_poly.entity_id
_entity_poly.type
_entity_poly.pdbx_seq_one_letter_code
_entity_poly.pdbx_strand_id
1 'polypeptide(L)'
;GLLEHTVSVTRLLERLCDHYPELDRDLLITAGILHDVGKMDELSADVAIDYTDAGRLLGHVVLGAQRVAEKISQIKGFPSDLGLLLQHLIVSHHGEYEFGAPRRPKTPEAFALHYADDLDAKMNHLRRLLEAERASPSRWTTFQRAYDRFIYKKGDGKDDHGAPERLEEPGHQGEGPVNYSLLDQVPSVPKREER
;
A
#
# COMPACT_ATOMS: atom_id res chain seq x y z
N GLY A 1 -11.41 -0.54 0.14
CA GLY A 1 -11.05 -1.52 -0.89
C GLY A 1 -10.14 -0.96 -1.98
N LEU A 2 -9.83 -1.76 -3.01
CA LEU A 2 -8.89 -1.36 -4.07
C LEU A 2 -9.23 0.01 -4.70
N LEU A 3 -10.48 0.21 -5.09
CA LEU A 3 -10.92 1.47 -5.71
C LEU A 3 -10.77 2.68 -4.76
N GLU A 4 -11.10 2.51 -3.49
CA GLU A 4 -10.96 3.55 -2.48
C GLU A 4 -9.48 3.96 -2.32
N HIS A 5 -8.58 2.98 -2.23
CA HIS A 5 -7.14 3.19 -2.19
C HIS A 5 -6.64 3.91 -3.46
N THR A 6 -6.99 3.41 -4.64
CA THR A 6 -6.61 4.04 -5.92
C THR A 6 -7.04 5.51 -5.98
N VAL A 7 -8.27 5.83 -5.56
CA VAL A 7 -8.77 7.21 -5.52
C VAL A 7 -8.00 8.06 -4.50
N SER A 8 -7.69 7.50 -3.33
CA SER A 8 -6.95 8.19 -2.28
C SER A 8 -5.53 8.51 -2.72
N VAL A 9 -4.79 7.53 -3.24
CA VAL A 9 -3.44 7.72 -3.79
C VAL A 9 -3.45 8.75 -4.91
N THR A 10 -4.38 8.65 -5.88
CA THR A 10 -4.48 9.62 -6.99
C THR A 10 -4.68 11.04 -6.48
N ARG A 11 -5.51 11.26 -5.46
CA ARG A 11 -5.70 12.58 -4.85
C ARG A 11 -4.45 13.11 -4.14
N LEU A 12 -3.66 12.24 -3.50
CA LEU A 12 -2.37 12.62 -2.92
C LEU A 12 -1.40 13.05 -4.02
N LEU A 13 -1.34 12.29 -5.12
CA LEU A 13 -0.50 12.61 -6.27
C LEU A 13 -0.88 13.95 -6.91
N GLU A 14 -2.18 14.27 -7.01
CA GLU A 14 -2.63 15.60 -7.46
C GLU A 14 -2.04 16.72 -6.60
N ARG A 15 -2.06 16.57 -5.26
CA ARG A 15 -1.48 17.56 -4.34
C ARG A 15 0.04 17.63 -4.45
N LEU A 16 0.70 16.51 -4.72
CA LEU A 16 2.14 16.51 -4.97
C LEU A 16 2.47 17.26 -6.26
N CYS A 17 1.70 17.10 -7.33
CA CYS A 17 1.87 17.86 -8.57
C CYS A 17 1.63 19.36 -8.37
N ASP A 18 0.68 19.75 -7.53
CA ASP A 18 0.45 21.16 -7.18
C ASP A 18 1.66 21.77 -6.44
N HIS A 19 2.39 20.96 -5.66
CA HIS A 19 3.55 21.37 -4.88
C HIS A 19 4.88 21.28 -5.64
N TYR A 20 5.03 20.28 -6.51
CA TYR A 20 6.21 19.99 -7.30
C TYR A 20 5.87 20.11 -8.80
N PRO A 21 5.92 21.33 -9.37
CA PRO A 21 5.49 21.58 -10.77
C PRO A 21 6.39 20.93 -11.83
N GLU A 22 7.55 20.43 -11.42
CA GLU A 22 8.47 19.67 -12.29
C GLU A 22 8.01 18.23 -12.57
N LEU A 23 7.03 17.70 -11.81
CA LEU A 23 6.50 16.36 -12.04
C LEU A 23 5.61 16.33 -13.28
N ASP A 24 5.78 15.31 -14.11
CA ASP A 24 4.83 15.02 -15.19
C ASP A 24 3.50 14.54 -14.59
N ARG A 25 2.55 15.50 -14.50
CA ARG A 25 1.25 15.28 -13.87
C ARG A 25 0.46 14.17 -14.56
N ASP A 26 0.43 14.15 -15.88
CA ASP A 26 -0.39 13.21 -16.64
C ASP A 26 0.15 11.78 -16.50
N LEU A 27 1.47 11.63 -16.57
CA LEU A 27 2.14 10.35 -16.31
C LEU A 27 1.89 9.87 -14.88
N LEU A 28 2.06 10.75 -13.90
CA LEU A 28 1.95 10.39 -12.49
C LEU A 28 0.52 10.01 -12.08
N ILE A 29 -0.49 10.78 -12.51
CA ILE A 29 -1.90 10.46 -12.25
C ILE A 29 -2.31 9.17 -12.96
N THR A 30 -1.87 8.97 -14.20
CA THR A 30 -2.13 7.71 -14.91
C THR A 30 -1.52 6.52 -14.18
N ALA A 31 -0.27 6.65 -13.71
CA ALA A 31 0.37 5.62 -12.93
C ALA A 31 -0.34 5.38 -11.59
N GLY A 32 -0.80 6.43 -10.90
CA GLY A 32 -1.59 6.33 -9.68
C GLY A 32 -2.89 5.56 -9.86
N ILE A 33 -3.55 5.69 -11.02
CA ILE A 33 -4.75 4.90 -11.34
C ILE A 33 -4.40 3.44 -11.64
N LEU A 34 -3.24 3.18 -12.25
CA LEU A 34 -2.90 1.86 -12.80
C LEU A 34 -1.93 1.03 -11.95
N HIS A 35 -1.29 1.62 -10.90
CA HIS A 35 -0.22 0.93 -10.15
C HIS A 35 -0.64 -0.43 -9.62
N ASP A 36 -1.86 -0.52 -9.15
CA ASP A 36 -2.45 -1.71 -8.53
C ASP A 36 -3.41 -2.49 -9.44
N VAL A 37 -3.49 -2.16 -10.74
CA VAL A 37 -4.43 -2.79 -11.67
C VAL A 37 -4.26 -4.30 -11.76
N GLY A 38 -3.07 -4.82 -11.52
CA GLY A 38 -2.78 -6.25 -11.50
C GLY A 38 -3.46 -7.02 -10.36
N LYS A 39 -3.95 -6.34 -9.32
CA LYS A 39 -4.75 -6.97 -8.25
C LYS A 39 -6.07 -7.55 -8.76
N MET A 40 -6.54 -7.09 -9.90
CA MET A 40 -7.71 -7.66 -10.58
C MET A 40 -7.46 -9.07 -11.15
N ASP A 41 -6.19 -9.40 -11.42
CA ASP A 41 -5.77 -10.71 -11.90
C ASP A 41 -5.13 -11.54 -10.78
N GLU A 42 -4.61 -10.87 -9.76
CA GLU A 42 -4.00 -11.48 -8.58
C GLU A 42 -5.04 -12.16 -7.70
N LEU A 43 -6.23 -11.57 -7.59
CA LEU A 43 -7.28 -11.98 -6.66
C LEU A 43 -8.52 -12.46 -7.40
N SER A 44 -9.12 -13.55 -6.90
CA SER A 44 -10.49 -13.95 -7.24
C SER A 44 -11.45 -13.56 -6.11
N ALA A 45 -12.70 -13.30 -6.47
CA ALA A 45 -13.75 -12.89 -5.53
C ALA A 45 -15.04 -13.72 -5.69
N ASP A 46 -14.93 -15.00 -6.08
CA ASP A 46 -16.11 -15.84 -6.38
C ASP A 46 -16.91 -16.19 -5.11
N VAL A 47 -16.28 -16.75 -4.09
CA VAL A 47 -16.93 -17.13 -2.80
C VAL A 47 -16.28 -16.40 -1.63
N ALA A 48 -14.98 -16.25 -1.69
CA ALA A 48 -14.17 -15.48 -0.76
C ALA A 48 -13.02 -14.86 -1.57
N ILE A 49 -12.45 -13.76 -1.07
CA ILE A 49 -11.26 -13.19 -1.70
C ILE A 49 -10.09 -14.15 -1.43
N ASP A 50 -9.50 -14.68 -2.51
CA ASP A 50 -8.32 -15.55 -2.46
C ASP A 50 -7.40 -15.23 -3.65
N TYR A 51 -6.15 -15.69 -3.58
CA TYR A 51 -5.21 -15.56 -4.67
C TYR A 51 -5.53 -16.52 -5.82
N THR A 52 -5.38 -16.02 -7.05
CA THR A 52 -5.27 -16.87 -8.24
C THR A 52 -3.90 -17.54 -8.30
N ASP A 53 -3.74 -18.59 -9.13
CA ASP A 53 -2.42 -19.19 -9.38
C ASP A 53 -1.45 -18.16 -9.96
N ALA A 54 -1.91 -17.32 -10.89
CA ALA A 54 -1.10 -16.23 -11.46
C ALA A 54 -0.69 -15.22 -10.37
N GLY A 55 -1.61 -14.89 -9.46
CA GLY A 55 -1.33 -14.02 -8.33
C GLY A 55 -0.25 -14.58 -7.41
N ARG A 56 -0.34 -15.87 -7.04
CA ARG A 56 0.65 -16.53 -6.19
C ARG A 56 2.02 -16.68 -6.85
N LEU A 57 2.08 -16.85 -8.16
CA LEU A 57 3.32 -17.08 -8.90
C LEU A 57 4.01 -15.79 -9.36
N LEU A 58 3.25 -14.78 -9.75
CA LEU A 58 3.78 -13.56 -10.38
C LEU A 58 3.58 -12.30 -9.54
N GLY A 59 2.50 -12.23 -8.75
CA GLY A 59 2.11 -11.06 -8.00
C GLY A 59 1.55 -9.92 -8.86
N HIS A 60 0.78 -9.01 -8.24
CA HIS A 60 0.06 -7.95 -8.96
C HIS A 60 0.98 -6.96 -9.68
N VAL A 61 2.19 -6.71 -9.18
CA VAL A 61 3.13 -5.77 -9.81
C VAL A 61 3.50 -6.23 -11.22
N VAL A 62 3.83 -7.52 -11.36
CA VAL A 62 4.19 -8.09 -12.66
C VAL A 62 2.97 -8.21 -13.56
N LEU A 63 1.86 -8.71 -13.03
CA LEU A 63 0.59 -8.83 -13.77
C LEU A 63 0.09 -7.46 -14.26
N GLY A 64 0.18 -6.44 -13.43
CA GLY A 64 -0.17 -5.06 -13.78
C GLY A 64 0.71 -4.49 -14.88
N ALA A 65 2.02 -4.67 -14.78
CA ALA A 65 2.96 -4.23 -15.82
C ALA A 65 2.69 -4.92 -17.17
N GLN A 66 2.42 -6.23 -17.18
CA GLN A 66 2.05 -6.98 -18.38
C GLN A 66 0.74 -6.45 -18.99
N ARG A 67 -0.30 -6.26 -18.17
CA ARG A 67 -1.60 -5.73 -18.61
C ARG A 67 -1.46 -4.34 -19.24
N VAL A 68 -0.69 -3.46 -18.63
CA VAL A 68 -0.44 -2.11 -19.15
C VAL A 68 0.36 -2.16 -20.43
N ALA A 69 1.42 -2.98 -20.52
CA ALA A 69 2.20 -3.16 -21.74
C ALA A 69 1.34 -3.66 -22.92
N GLU A 70 0.47 -4.64 -22.66
CA GLU A 70 -0.49 -5.15 -23.65
C GLU A 70 -1.42 -4.03 -24.15
N LYS A 71 -1.99 -3.23 -23.24
CA LYS A 71 -2.88 -2.13 -23.61
C LYS A 71 -2.17 -1.04 -24.40
N ILE A 72 -0.95 -0.67 -24.02
CA ILE A 72 -0.11 0.27 -24.76
C ILE A 72 0.13 -0.22 -26.20
N SER A 73 0.42 -1.51 -26.40
CA SER A 73 0.66 -2.09 -27.72
C SER A 73 -0.54 -2.00 -28.67
N GLN A 74 -1.75 -1.89 -28.13
CA GLN A 74 -3.00 -1.74 -28.89
C GLN A 74 -3.28 -0.28 -29.30
N ILE A 75 -2.56 0.69 -28.75
CA ILE A 75 -2.73 2.12 -29.03
C ILE A 75 -1.76 2.52 -30.15
N LYS A 76 -2.29 2.78 -31.34
CA LYS A 76 -1.46 3.19 -32.48
C LYS A 76 -0.75 4.52 -32.18
N GLY A 77 0.57 4.52 -32.35
CA GLY A 77 1.38 5.74 -32.18
C GLY A 77 1.62 6.14 -30.71
N PHE A 78 1.38 5.26 -29.75
CA PHE A 78 1.73 5.52 -28.36
C PHE A 78 3.25 5.76 -28.23
N PRO A 79 3.71 6.87 -27.59
CA PRO A 79 5.13 7.16 -27.49
C PRO A 79 5.87 6.07 -26.69
N SER A 80 6.94 5.51 -27.26
CA SER A 80 7.71 4.43 -26.63
C SER A 80 8.26 4.80 -25.27
N ASP A 81 8.81 6.01 -25.14
CA ASP A 81 9.43 6.48 -23.90
C ASP A 81 8.39 6.68 -22.79
N LEU A 82 7.21 7.20 -23.13
CA LEU A 82 6.09 7.32 -22.18
C LEU A 82 5.62 5.95 -21.73
N GLY A 83 5.55 4.99 -22.66
CA GLY A 83 5.20 3.60 -22.32
C GLY A 83 6.21 2.94 -21.38
N LEU A 84 7.49 3.19 -21.60
CA LEU A 84 8.57 2.71 -20.73
C LEU A 84 8.49 3.34 -19.34
N LEU A 85 8.29 4.65 -19.27
CA LEU A 85 8.17 5.37 -18.01
C LEU A 85 6.95 4.90 -17.21
N LEU A 86 5.78 4.75 -17.84
CA LEU A 86 4.57 4.25 -17.17
C LEU A 86 4.76 2.85 -16.58
N GLN A 87 5.37 1.93 -17.36
CA GLN A 87 5.71 0.61 -16.86
C GLN A 87 6.72 0.67 -15.71
N HIS A 88 7.72 1.58 -15.79
CA HIS A 88 8.69 1.78 -14.71
C HIS A 88 7.99 2.19 -13.41
N LEU A 89 7.04 3.12 -13.46
CA LEU A 89 6.29 3.54 -12.27
C LEU A 89 5.55 2.35 -11.65
N ILE A 90 4.93 1.49 -12.48
CA ILE A 90 4.21 0.30 -11.99
C ILE A 90 5.16 -0.70 -11.34
N VAL A 91 6.30 -1.06 -11.99
CA VAL A 91 7.22 -2.07 -11.42
C VAL A 91 8.04 -1.57 -10.23
N SER A 92 7.98 -0.29 -9.91
CA SER A 92 8.76 0.32 -8.83
C SER A 92 7.91 0.92 -7.69
N HIS A 93 6.58 0.87 -7.76
CA HIS A 93 5.75 1.57 -6.78
C HIS A 93 5.92 1.07 -5.34
N HIS A 94 6.29 -0.19 -5.12
CA HIS A 94 6.65 -0.70 -3.79
C HIS A 94 7.98 -0.14 -3.25
N GLY A 95 8.80 0.53 -4.08
CA GLY A 95 10.01 1.25 -3.69
C GLY A 95 11.23 0.37 -3.52
N GLU A 96 11.24 -0.57 -2.60
CA GLU A 96 12.40 -1.38 -2.24
C GLU A 96 12.19 -2.85 -2.61
N TYR A 97 13.31 -3.56 -2.81
CA TYR A 97 13.28 -4.99 -3.14
C TYR A 97 12.67 -5.82 -2.01
N GLU A 98 12.92 -5.43 -0.78
CA GLU A 98 12.38 -6.06 0.43
C GLU A 98 10.84 -5.97 0.49
N PHE A 99 10.26 -4.99 -0.18
CA PHE A 99 8.81 -4.82 -0.31
C PHE A 99 8.23 -5.49 -1.58
N GLY A 100 9.04 -6.26 -2.28
CA GLY A 100 8.62 -6.97 -3.49
C GLY A 100 8.61 -6.11 -4.76
N ALA A 101 9.25 -4.94 -4.77
CA ALA A 101 9.42 -4.17 -5.99
C ALA A 101 10.36 -4.90 -6.97
N PRO A 102 9.98 -5.21 -8.22
CA PRO A 102 10.90 -5.72 -9.23
C PRO A 102 12.04 -4.75 -9.55
N ARG A 103 11.80 -3.46 -9.41
CA ARG A 103 12.77 -2.37 -9.59
C ARG A 103 12.54 -1.26 -8.56
N ARG A 104 13.63 -0.60 -8.16
CA ARG A 104 13.56 0.60 -7.33
C ARG A 104 13.22 1.84 -8.17
N PRO A 105 12.53 2.85 -7.62
CA PRO A 105 12.23 4.11 -8.29
C PRO A 105 13.49 4.80 -8.85
N LYS A 106 13.39 5.30 -10.09
CA LYS A 106 14.50 5.98 -10.78
C LYS A 106 14.09 7.31 -11.43
N THR A 107 12.83 7.72 -11.28
CA THR A 107 12.33 9.02 -11.75
C THR A 107 11.63 9.75 -10.62
N PRO A 108 11.55 11.09 -10.64
CA PRO A 108 10.82 11.85 -9.62
C PRO A 108 9.39 11.35 -9.44
N GLU A 109 8.67 11.04 -10.51
CA GLU A 109 7.30 10.53 -10.49
C GLU A 109 7.23 9.16 -9.82
N ALA A 110 8.22 8.27 -10.05
CA ALA A 110 8.26 6.96 -9.41
C ALA A 110 8.48 7.07 -7.90
N PHE A 111 9.32 8.00 -7.44
CA PHE A 111 9.45 8.31 -6.01
C PHE A 111 8.16 8.89 -5.43
N ALA A 112 7.52 9.83 -6.13
CA ALA A 112 6.27 10.44 -5.70
C ALA A 112 5.16 9.39 -5.56
N LEU A 113 5.02 8.48 -6.53
CA LEU A 113 4.05 7.38 -6.49
C LEU A 113 4.32 6.45 -5.29
N HIS A 114 5.57 5.99 -5.14
CA HIS A 114 5.95 5.12 -4.03
C HIS A 114 5.57 5.71 -2.67
N TYR A 115 5.97 6.96 -2.41
CA TYR A 115 5.68 7.58 -1.11
C TYR A 115 4.20 7.91 -0.89
N ALA A 116 3.45 8.22 -1.95
CA ALA A 116 2.01 8.44 -1.85
C ALA A 116 1.25 7.14 -1.53
N ASP A 117 1.62 6.04 -2.18
CA ASP A 117 1.07 4.71 -1.95
C ASP A 117 1.37 4.22 -0.53
N ASP A 118 2.64 4.24 -0.12
CA ASP A 118 3.07 3.83 1.23
C ASP A 118 2.42 4.68 2.32
N LEU A 119 2.31 6.00 2.11
CA LEU A 119 1.64 6.89 3.04
C LEU A 119 0.15 6.55 3.18
N ASP A 120 -0.58 6.36 2.07
CA ASP A 120 -2.01 6.03 2.10
C ASP A 120 -2.25 4.69 2.80
N ALA A 121 -1.46 3.67 2.47
CA ALA A 121 -1.53 2.36 3.11
C ALA A 121 -1.33 2.46 4.64
N LYS A 122 -0.29 3.15 5.09
CA LYS A 122 0.00 3.36 6.51
C LYS A 122 -1.09 4.15 7.22
N MET A 123 -1.58 5.23 6.62
CA MET A 123 -2.63 6.07 7.22
C MET A 123 -3.96 5.32 7.33
N ASN A 124 -4.31 4.48 6.34
CA ASN A 124 -5.48 3.62 6.40
C ASN A 124 -5.36 2.55 7.48
N HIS A 125 -4.18 1.92 7.60
CA HIS A 125 -3.92 0.94 8.66
C HIS A 125 -4.02 1.59 10.04
N LEU A 126 -3.33 2.72 10.27
CA LEU A 126 -3.37 3.44 11.54
C LEU A 126 -4.78 3.88 11.93
N ARG A 127 -5.59 4.35 10.96
CA ARG A 127 -6.98 4.72 11.22
C ARG A 127 -7.80 3.55 11.75
N ARG A 128 -7.68 2.38 11.11
CA ARG A 128 -8.38 1.15 11.54
C ARG A 128 -7.91 0.67 12.90
N LEU A 129 -6.59 0.69 13.11
CA LEU A 129 -5.98 0.31 14.39
C LEU A 129 -6.51 1.19 15.54
N LEU A 130 -6.48 2.51 15.37
CA LEU A 130 -6.94 3.46 16.38
C LEU A 130 -8.44 3.32 16.65
N GLU A 131 -9.24 3.04 15.63
CA GLU A 131 -10.67 2.78 15.80
C GLU A 131 -10.94 1.46 16.53
N ALA A 132 -10.22 0.40 16.19
CA ALA A 132 -10.36 -0.90 16.85
C ALA A 132 -9.99 -0.85 18.35
N GLU A 133 -8.99 -0.06 18.70
CA GLU A 133 -8.53 0.09 20.09
C GLU A 133 -9.14 1.30 20.81
N ARG A 134 -10.14 1.96 20.22
CA ARG A 134 -10.77 3.17 20.78
C ARG A 134 -11.35 2.96 22.17
N ALA A 135 -11.95 1.80 22.43
CA ALA A 135 -12.57 1.48 23.72
C ALA A 135 -11.56 1.15 24.83
N SER A 136 -10.30 0.91 24.51
CA SER A 136 -9.26 0.64 25.51
C SER A 136 -8.93 1.93 26.29
N PRO A 137 -8.87 1.88 27.64
CA PRO A 137 -8.57 3.07 28.46
C PRO A 137 -7.12 3.55 28.34
N SER A 138 -6.20 2.70 27.85
CA SER A 138 -4.81 3.08 27.66
C SER A 138 -4.67 4.21 26.64
N ARG A 139 -3.76 5.13 26.86
CA ARG A 139 -3.38 6.18 25.88
C ARG A 139 -2.49 5.64 24.75
N TRP A 140 -2.07 4.39 24.83
CA TRP A 140 -1.25 3.70 23.85
C TRP A 140 -1.98 2.48 23.31
N THR A 141 -1.69 2.12 22.07
CA THR A 141 -2.15 0.87 21.49
C THR A 141 -1.40 -0.31 22.11
N THR A 142 -1.81 -1.52 21.80
CA THR A 142 -0.94 -2.69 21.92
C THR A 142 0.28 -2.53 21.01
N PHE A 143 1.35 -3.30 21.28
CA PHE A 143 2.56 -3.26 20.46
C PHE A 143 2.25 -3.66 19.00
N GLN A 144 2.55 -2.78 18.07
CA GLN A 144 2.27 -2.98 16.65
C GLN A 144 3.51 -3.54 15.95
N ARG A 145 3.56 -4.85 15.77
CA ARG A 145 4.72 -5.53 15.14
C ARG A 145 5.08 -4.95 13.79
N ALA A 146 4.07 -4.60 13.00
CA ALA A 146 4.25 -4.01 11.68
C ALA A 146 4.97 -2.66 11.69
N TYR A 147 4.93 -1.91 12.80
CA TYR A 147 5.62 -0.64 12.98
C TYR A 147 6.79 -0.74 13.96
N ASP A 148 6.95 -1.90 14.63
CA ASP A 148 7.93 -2.13 15.69
C ASP A 148 7.84 -1.06 16.81
N ARG A 149 6.59 -0.69 17.18
CA ARG A 149 6.32 0.34 18.20
C ARG A 149 4.90 0.33 18.71
N PHE A 150 4.69 1.04 19.83
CA PHE A 150 3.37 1.43 20.31
C PHE A 150 2.93 2.71 19.59
N ILE A 151 1.64 2.87 19.31
CA ILE A 151 1.09 4.09 18.70
C ILE A 151 0.30 4.85 19.77
N TYR A 152 0.56 6.15 19.88
CA TYR A 152 -0.16 7.01 20.81
C TYR A 152 -1.58 7.29 20.30
N LYS A 153 -2.56 7.06 21.16
CA LYS A 153 -3.96 7.39 20.92
C LYS A 153 -4.24 8.78 21.48
N LYS A 154 -4.68 9.70 20.63
CA LYS A 154 -5.11 11.03 21.09
C LYS A 154 -6.41 10.84 21.88
N GLY A 155 -6.38 11.00 23.21
CA GLY A 155 -7.55 10.87 24.08
C GLY A 155 -8.59 11.95 23.78
N ASP A 156 -9.87 11.65 24.05
CA ASP A 156 -10.99 12.60 23.92
C ASP A 156 -10.99 13.68 25.04
N GLY A 157 -9.83 14.03 25.58
CA GLY A 157 -9.66 15.14 26.54
C GLY A 157 -10.22 14.90 27.96
N LYS A 158 -10.59 13.67 28.30
CA LYS A 158 -10.88 13.30 29.69
C LYS A 158 -9.60 12.75 30.30
N ASP A 159 -9.03 13.57 31.17
CA ASP A 159 -7.77 13.30 31.83
C ASP A 159 -7.81 12.01 32.66
N ASP A 160 -7.06 11.03 32.21
CA ASP A 160 -6.53 10.00 33.10
C ASP A 160 -5.01 10.17 33.16
N HIS A 161 -4.54 10.74 34.28
CA HIS A 161 -3.12 10.95 34.57
C HIS A 161 -2.40 9.69 35.07
N GLY A 162 -2.93 8.50 34.75
CA GLY A 162 -2.24 7.24 34.98
C GLY A 162 -0.97 7.20 34.15
N ALA A 163 0.20 7.30 34.79
CA ALA A 163 1.47 7.00 34.10
C ALA A 163 1.35 5.59 33.50
N PRO A 164 1.73 5.40 32.22
CA PRO A 164 1.70 4.06 31.64
C PRO A 164 2.61 3.16 32.46
N GLU A 165 2.06 2.00 32.89
CA GLU A 165 2.89 0.87 33.28
C GLU A 165 4.00 0.71 32.25
N ARG A 166 5.26 0.59 32.65
CA ARG A 166 6.42 0.54 31.74
C ARG A 166 6.11 -0.38 30.57
N LEU A 167 5.81 0.21 29.40
CA LEU A 167 5.70 -0.55 28.17
C LEU A 167 7.13 -0.93 27.79
N GLU A 168 7.55 -2.14 28.12
CA GLU A 168 8.81 -2.69 27.63
C GLU A 168 8.63 -2.97 26.15
N GLU A 169 9.34 -2.22 25.31
CA GLU A 169 9.46 -2.55 23.90
C GLU A 169 10.21 -3.87 23.79
N PRO A 170 9.66 -4.90 23.13
CA PRO A 170 10.40 -6.14 22.90
C PRO A 170 11.66 -5.79 22.13
N GLY A 171 12.80 -6.25 22.61
CA GLY A 171 14.13 -5.97 22.03
C GLY A 171 14.10 -6.19 20.51
N HIS A 172 14.65 -5.23 19.79
CA HIS A 172 14.70 -5.18 18.33
C HIS A 172 15.34 -6.46 17.76
N GLN A 173 14.53 -7.44 17.41
CA GLN A 173 14.94 -8.57 16.58
C GLN A 173 14.57 -8.20 15.15
N GLY A 174 15.58 -7.80 14.37
CA GLY A 174 15.46 -7.20 13.07
C GLY A 174 14.71 -8.05 12.03
N GLU A 175 13.39 -7.99 12.08
CA GLU A 175 12.57 -8.27 10.90
C GLU A 175 12.43 -6.95 10.17
N GLY A 176 12.82 -6.93 8.89
CA GLY A 176 12.80 -5.73 8.07
C GLY A 176 11.40 -5.10 7.96
N PRO A 177 11.31 -3.90 7.40
CA PRO A 177 10.07 -3.15 7.31
C PRO A 177 8.97 -3.95 6.58
N VAL A 178 7.78 -3.97 7.17
CA VAL A 178 6.63 -4.74 6.65
C VAL A 178 5.97 -3.98 5.51
N ASN A 179 5.79 -4.67 4.39
CA ASN A 179 4.99 -4.17 3.27
C ASN A 179 3.49 -4.36 3.58
N TYR A 180 2.75 -3.26 3.65
CA TYR A 180 1.30 -3.28 3.85
C TYR A 180 0.58 -3.56 2.55
N SER A 181 0.39 -4.86 2.21
CA SER A 181 -0.49 -5.21 1.10
C SER A 181 -1.97 -5.07 1.50
N LEU A 182 -2.85 -4.86 0.52
CA LEU A 182 -4.31 -4.84 0.74
C LEU A 182 -4.83 -6.13 1.39
N LEU A 183 -4.08 -7.23 1.31
CA LEU A 183 -4.43 -8.54 1.87
C LEU A 183 -4.21 -8.62 3.38
N ASP A 184 -3.30 -7.84 3.95
CA ASP A 184 -3.17 -7.72 5.41
C ASP A 184 -4.43 -7.08 6.03
N GLN A 185 -5.35 -6.62 5.20
CA GLN A 185 -6.62 -5.98 5.57
C GLN A 185 -7.81 -6.94 5.50
N VAL A 186 -7.63 -8.18 5.01
CA VAL A 186 -8.68 -9.20 4.96
C VAL A 186 -8.65 -9.99 6.28
N PRO A 187 -9.76 -10.07 7.05
CA PRO A 187 -9.82 -10.92 8.23
C PRO A 187 -9.52 -12.37 7.84
N SER A 188 -8.60 -13.01 8.53
CA SER A 188 -8.31 -14.43 8.32
C SER A 188 -9.58 -15.26 8.49
N VAL A 189 -10.00 -15.94 7.44
CA VAL A 189 -11.11 -16.89 7.50
C VAL A 189 -10.72 -18.01 8.48
N PRO A 190 -11.55 -18.33 9.50
CA PRO A 190 -11.26 -19.41 10.42
C PRO A 190 -11.13 -20.72 9.62
N LYS A 191 -10.02 -21.44 9.85
CA LYS A 191 -9.81 -22.77 9.27
C LYS A 191 -11.00 -23.66 9.61
N ARG A 192 -11.67 -24.20 8.59
CA ARG A 192 -12.65 -25.27 8.80
C ARG A 192 -11.91 -26.44 9.43
N GLU A 193 -12.31 -26.85 10.62
CA GLU A 193 -11.93 -28.14 11.17
C GLU A 193 -12.49 -29.23 10.27
N GLU A 194 -11.60 -30.00 9.65
CA GLU A 194 -11.96 -31.22 8.94
C GLU A 194 -12.50 -32.22 9.98
N ARG A 195 -13.76 -32.62 9.79
CA ARG A 195 -14.35 -33.79 10.44
C ARG A 195 -14.28 -34.98 9.50
#